data_34af8bdfb31d176f339e245c27d79cde
#
_entry.id   34af8bdfb31d176f339e245c27d79cde
#
_cell.length_a   1.000
_cell.length_b   1.000
_cell.length_c   1.000
_cell.angle_alpha   90.00
_cell.angle_beta   90.00
_cell.angle_gamma   90.00
#
_symmetry.space_group_name_H-M   'P 1'
#
loop_
_entity.id
_entity.type
_entity.pdbx_description
1 polymer ?
#
loop_
_entity_poly.entity_id
_entity_poly.type
_entity_poly.pdbx_seq_one_letter_code
_entity_poly.pdbx_strand_id
1 'polypeptide(L)'
;SARLEIPLAMASQNEKITINLPVETKGKLQPGKVRCLLEVRNTFSGKKKKKWFWGNAAYPYELKQAGRYEFGLKKVRIYDLTGFFYVVRKVKKCVSVDVLPEICYVPVHLTDAVRNFFGDADRYDEFRPGYDPSELFDVREFQRGDRVQNIHWKLSAKADMWMVKEH
;
A
#
# COMPACT_ATOMS: atom_id res chain seq x y z
N SER A 1 20.17 21.44 -17.37
CA SER A 1 19.74 20.60 -16.24
C SER A 1 18.80 19.51 -16.74
N ALA A 2 18.88 18.31 -16.18
CA ALA A 2 17.92 17.23 -16.49
C ALA A 2 16.84 17.19 -15.41
N ARG A 3 15.59 17.09 -15.82
CA ARG A 3 14.46 16.96 -14.92
C ARG A 3 13.78 15.62 -15.13
N LEU A 4 13.07 15.15 -14.12
CA LEU A 4 12.22 13.98 -14.16
C LEU A 4 10.81 14.47 -13.85
N GLU A 5 9.89 14.27 -14.76
CA GLU A 5 8.51 14.71 -14.65
C GLU A 5 7.58 13.53 -14.88
N ILE A 6 6.68 13.31 -13.91
CA ILE A 6 5.63 12.32 -13.98
C ILE A 6 4.33 13.06 -13.65
N PRO A 7 3.36 13.10 -14.56
CA PRO A 7 2.18 13.96 -14.41
C PRO A 7 1.20 13.49 -13.32
N LEU A 8 1.38 12.27 -12.78
CA LEU A 8 0.46 11.65 -11.82
C LEU A 8 1.17 11.36 -10.50
N ALA A 9 0.56 11.76 -9.40
CA ALA A 9 1.00 11.40 -8.05
C ALA A 9 0.35 10.08 -7.57
N MET A 10 -0.82 9.74 -8.11
CA MET A 10 -1.56 8.51 -7.83
C MET A 10 -1.97 7.83 -9.14
N ALA A 11 -1.97 6.51 -9.16
CA ALA A 11 -2.34 5.69 -10.31
C ALA A 11 -2.98 4.38 -9.85
N SER A 12 -3.66 3.68 -10.76
CA SER A 12 -4.20 2.35 -10.50
C SER A 12 -3.22 1.26 -10.91
N GLN A 13 -3.36 0.08 -10.34
CA GLN A 13 -2.60 -1.10 -10.78
C GLN A 13 -2.88 -1.39 -12.25
N ASN A 14 -1.84 -1.81 -12.99
CA ASN A 14 -1.84 -2.04 -14.44
C ASN A 14 -2.02 -0.77 -15.32
N GLU A 15 -2.09 0.41 -14.72
CA GLU A 15 -2.11 1.66 -15.45
C GLU A 15 -0.75 1.97 -16.10
N LYS A 16 -0.79 2.58 -17.28
CA LYS A 16 0.40 3.06 -17.99
C LYS A 16 0.58 4.55 -17.73
N ILE A 17 1.66 4.89 -17.05
CA ILE A 17 2.07 6.27 -16.84
C ILE A 17 3.13 6.70 -17.87
N THR A 18 3.21 7.98 -18.12
CA THR A 18 4.22 8.55 -19.01
C THR A 18 5.34 9.20 -18.20
N ILE A 19 6.57 8.75 -18.42
CA ILE A 19 7.77 9.32 -17.80
C ILE A 19 8.40 10.29 -18.78
N ASN A 20 8.46 11.57 -18.42
CA ASN A 20 9.10 12.61 -19.20
C ASN A 20 10.48 12.95 -18.63
N LEU A 21 11.46 13.03 -19.51
CA LEU A 21 12.85 13.34 -19.16
C LEU A 21 13.33 14.61 -19.90
N PRO A 22 12.77 15.79 -19.58
CA PRO A 22 13.20 17.03 -20.22
C PRO A 22 14.64 17.36 -19.82
N VAL A 23 15.44 17.73 -20.81
CA VAL A 23 16.83 18.13 -20.62
C VAL A 23 16.99 19.55 -21.14
N GLU A 24 17.19 20.46 -20.20
CA GLU A 24 17.52 21.84 -20.50
C GLU A 24 19.03 22.05 -20.45
N THR A 25 19.58 22.68 -21.46
CA THR A 25 20.98 23.09 -21.51
C THR A 25 21.12 24.58 -21.29
N LYS A 26 22.00 24.93 -20.36
CA LYS A 26 22.41 26.33 -20.18
C LYS A 26 23.71 26.53 -20.93
N GLY A 27 23.66 27.14 -22.10
CA GLY A 27 24.86 27.45 -22.90
C GLY A 27 24.55 27.61 -24.39
N LYS A 28 25.50 28.22 -25.12
CA LYS A 28 25.40 28.46 -26.57
C LYS A 28 25.56 27.18 -27.43
N LEU A 29 26.15 26.12 -26.87
CA LEU A 29 26.34 24.85 -27.54
C LEU A 29 25.17 23.91 -27.17
N GLN A 30 24.42 23.49 -28.17
CA GLN A 30 23.46 22.42 -28.00
C GLN A 30 24.22 21.13 -27.76
N PRO A 31 23.91 20.37 -26.66
CA PRO A 31 24.51 19.09 -26.49
C PRO A 31 24.03 18.14 -27.60
N GLY A 32 24.87 17.20 -27.95
CA GLY A 32 24.47 16.08 -28.76
C GLY A 32 23.38 15.24 -28.09
N LYS A 33 23.46 13.96 -28.19
CA LYS A 33 22.50 13.04 -27.56
C LYS A 33 22.71 13.00 -26.05
N VAL A 34 21.62 12.92 -25.27
CA VAL A 34 21.66 12.78 -23.81
C VAL A 34 20.99 11.48 -23.41
N ARG A 35 21.63 10.70 -22.54
CA ARG A 35 21.03 9.50 -21.95
C ARG A 35 20.90 9.64 -20.44
N CYS A 36 19.77 9.24 -19.92
CA CYS A 36 19.41 9.33 -18.50
C CYS A 36 19.30 7.92 -17.89
N LEU A 37 20.01 7.67 -16.79
CA LEU A 37 19.85 6.44 -16.02
C LEU A 37 18.75 6.62 -15.00
N LEU A 38 17.62 5.98 -15.23
CA LEU A 38 16.49 5.93 -14.33
C LEU A 38 16.53 4.65 -13.50
N GLU A 39 16.36 4.78 -12.20
CA GLU A 39 16.13 3.69 -11.26
C GLU A 39 14.68 3.73 -10.83
N VAL A 40 13.96 2.65 -11.00
CA VAL A 40 12.60 2.46 -10.51
C VAL A 40 12.62 1.46 -9.37
N ARG A 41 12.08 1.85 -8.23
CA ARG A 41 11.96 1.01 -7.04
C ARG A 41 10.50 0.97 -6.60
N ASN A 42 9.96 -0.23 -6.41
CA ASN A 42 8.72 -0.39 -5.67
C ASN A 42 9.06 -0.67 -4.21
N THR A 43 8.60 0.18 -3.30
CA THR A 43 8.96 0.11 -1.87
C THR A 43 8.29 -1.07 -1.18
N PHE A 44 7.11 -1.49 -1.63
CA PHE A 44 6.39 -2.63 -1.07
C PHE A 44 7.06 -3.97 -1.41
N SER A 45 7.36 -4.20 -2.69
CA SER A 45 8.01 -5.46 -3.13
C SER A 45 9.53 -5.46 -3.03
N GLY A 46 10.15 -4.31 -2.74
CA GLY A 46 11.60 -4.13 -2.70
C GLY A 46 12.29 -4.24 -4.07
N LYS A 47 11.56 -4.53 -5.14
CA LYS A 47 12.11 -4.72 -6.50
C LYS A 47 12.67 -3.42 -7.04
N LYS A 48 13.89 -3.50 -7.58
CA LYS A 48 14.60 -2.37 -8.21
C LYS A 48 14.95 -2.71 -9.64
N LYS A 49 14.71 -1.77 -10.56
CA LYS A 49 15.09 -1.87 -11.97
C LYS A 49 15.82 -0.61 -12.39
N LYS A 50 16.90 -0.78 -13.17
CA LYS A 50 17.68 0.34 -13.73
C LYS A 50 17.67 0.23 -15.24
N LYS A 51 17.37 1.35 -15.93
CA LYS A 51 17.37 1.37 -17.39
C LYS A 51 17.85 2.74 -17.88
N TRP A 52 18.54 2.74 -19.01
CA TRP A 52 18.98 3.94 -19.70
C TRP A 52 17.91 4.38 -20.72
N PHE A 53 17.54 5.64 -20.65
CA PHE A 53 16.60 6.28 -21.56
C PHE A 53 17.25 7.48 -22.26
N TRP A 54 16.77 7.82 -23.45
CA TRP A 54 17.17 9.07 -24.10
C TRP A 54 16.45 10.25 -23.44
N GLY A 55 17.17 11.36 -23.31
CA GLY A 55 16.56 12.61 -22.88
C GLY A 55 15.63 13.21 -23.95
N ASN A 56 14.76 14.11 -23.54
CA ASN A 56 13.76 14.77 -24.38
C ASN A 56 12.77 13.81 -25.04
N ALA A 57 12.52 12.67 -24.43
CA ALA A 57 11.56 11.68 -24.90
C ALA A 57 10.61 11.27 -23.77
N ALA A 58 9.41 10.87 -24.15
CA ALA A 58 8.40 10.34 -23.27
C ALA A 58 8.40 8.81 -23.33
N TYR A 59 8.32 8.16 -22.19
CA TYR A 59 8.36 6.71 -22.09
C TYR A 59 7.17 6.17 -21.33
N PRO A 60 6.39 5.25 -21.93
CA PRO A 60 5.35 4.56 -21.20
C PRO A 60 5.95 3.58 -20.19
N TYR A 61 5.43 3.58 -18.99
CA TYR A 61 5.80 2.65 -17.94
C TYR A 61 4.53 2.05 -17.32
N GLU A 62 4.44 0.73 -17.28
CA GLU A 62 3.31 -0.01 -16.73
C GLU A 62 3.53 -0.31 -15.25
N LEU A 63 2.58 0.06 -14.41
CA LEU A 63 2.59 -0.12 -12.97
C LEU A 63 1.96 -1.46 -12.59
N LYS A 64 2.72 -2.55 -12.66
CA LYS A 64 2.22 -3.94 -12.51
C LYS A 64 1.81 -4.32 -11.09
N GLN A 65 2.28 -3.63 -10.08
CA GLN A 65 2.06 -3.99 -8.68
C GLN A 65 1.59 -2.77 -7.91
N ALA A 66 0.70 -2.99 -6.94
CA ALA A 66 0.34 -1.93 -6.00
C ALA A 66 1.53 -1.54 -5.10
N GLY A 67 1.44 -0.37 -4.49
CA GLY A 67 2.44 0.17 -3.59
C GLY A 67 3.11 1.44 -4.11
N ARG A 68 4.04 1.99 -3.35
CA ARG A 68 4.74 3.21 -3.72
C ARG A 68 5.90 2.92 -4.65
N TYR A 69 5.88 3.55 -5.82
CA TYR A 69 6.97 3.55 -6.78
C TYR A 69 7.82 4.81 -6.62
N GLU A 70 9.12 4.62 -6.50
CA GLU A 70 10.12 5.69 -6.49
C GLU A 70 10.87 5.67 -7.82
N PHE A 71 10.76 6.76 -8.58
CA PHE A 71 11.48 6.98 -9.82
C PHE A 71 12.66 7.90 -9.55
N GLY A 72 13.86 7.37 -9.57
CA GLY A 72 15.09 8.12 -9.27
C GLY A 72 15.97 8.32 -10.49
N LEU A 73 16.21 9.58 -10.86
CA LEU A 73 17.23 9.93 -11.84
C LEU A 73 18.61 9.92 -11.18
N LYS A 74 19.47 8.95 -11.55
CA LYS A 74 20.77 8.71 -10.89
C LYS A 74 21.94 9.32 -11.64
N LYS A 75 21.99 9.16 -12.96
CA LYS A 75 23.11 9.60 -13.79
C LYS A 75 22.60 10.11 -15.15
N VAL A 76 23.30 11.08 -15.68
CA VAL A 76 23.06 11.61 -17.02
C VAL A 76 24.38 11.54 -17.80
N ARG A 77 24.34 10.96 -19.00
CA ARG A 77 25.42 10.97 -19.98
C ARG A 77 25.11 12.01 -21.05
N ILE A 78 26.02 12.91 -21.23
CA ILE A 78 25.92 13.98 -22.24
C ILE A 78 26.98 13.68 -23.29
N TYR A 79 26.53 13.36 -24.48
CA TYR A 79 27.40 13.07 -25.63
C TYR A 79 27.73 14.33 -26.37
N ASP A 80 28.89 14.34 -27.01
CA ASP A 80 29.28 15.35 -27.96
C ASP A 80 28.45 15.22 -29.27
N LEU A 81 28.67 16.12 -30.23
CA LEU A 81 27.98 16.08 -31.51
C LEU A 81 28.31 14.85 -32.34
N THR A 82 29.53 14.31 -32.21
CA THR A 82 29.98 13.12 -32.90
C THR A 82 29.48 11.84 -32.25
N GLY A 83 29.18 11.88 -30.96
CA GLY A 83 28.71 10.73 -30.17
C GLY A 83 29.84 9.80 -29.68
N PHE A 84 31.11 10.14 -29.95
CA PHE A 84 32.26 9.35 -29.52
C PHE A 84 32.64 9.59 -28.06
N PHE A 85 32.51 10.85 -27.62
CA PHE A 85 32.84 11.22 -26.25
C PHE A 85 31.59 11.54 -25.45
N TYR A 86 31.63 11.26 -24.17
CA TYR A 86 30.56 11.62 -23.25
C TYR A 86 31.07 12.01 -21.87
N VAL A 87 30.33 12.88 -21.21
CA VAL A 87 30.53 13.26 -19.81
C VAL A 87 29.42 12.70 -18.98
N VAL A 88 29.77 12.12 -17.81
CA VAL A 88 28.80 11.59 -16.86
C VAL A 88 28.59 12.56 -15.72
N ARG A 89 27.35 12.94 -15.47
CA ARG A 89 26.97 13.71 -14.28
C ARG A 89 26.05 12.91 -13.39
N LYS A 90 26.34 12.88 -12.10
CA LYS A 90 25.45 12.31 -11.08
C LYS A 90 24.31 13.30 -10.81
N VAL A 91 23.10 12.80 -10.76
CA VAL A 91 21.89 13.57 -10.45
C VAL A 91 21.15 12.84 -9.34
N LYS A 92 20.62 13.56 -8.37
CA LYS A 92 19.81 13.00 -7.28
C LYS A 92 18.43 13.66 -7.34
N LYS A 93 17.57 13.17 -8.22
CA LYS A 93 16.17 13.58 -8.28
C LYS A 93 15.30 12.35 -8.17
N CYS A 94 14.27 12.42 -7.35
CA CYS A 94 13.33 11.33 -7.13
C CYS A 94 11.92 11.89 -7.19
N VAL A 95 11.02 11.14 -7.81
CA VAL A 95 9.57 11.38 -7.84
C VAL A 95 8.91 10.10 -7.39
N SER A 96 7.90 10.19 -6.53
CA SER A 96 7.13 9.05 -6.07
C SER A 96 5.73 9.07 -6.68
N VAL A 97 5.21 7.87 -6.97
CA VAL A 97 3.85 7.63 -7.45
C VAL A 97 3.25 6.53 -6.57
N ASP A 98 2.09 6.79 -5.98
CA ASP A 98 1.37 5.81 -5.18
C ASP A 98 0.38 5.05 -6.07
N VAL A 99 0.52 3.72 -6.10
CA VAL A 99 -0.28 2.83 -6.93
C VAL A 99 -1.27 2.08 -6.06
N LEU A 100 -2.55 2.34 -6.29
CA LEU A 100 -3.64 1.68 -5.61
C LEU A 100 -3.86 0.26 -6.16
N PRO A 101 -4.19 -0.72 -5.30
CA PRO A 101 -4.53 -2.06 -5.75
C PRO A 101 -5.83 -2.04 -6.56
N GLU A 102 -5.97 -2.99 -7.45
CA GLU A 102 -7.21 -3.24 -8.16
C GLU A 102 -8.26 -3.82 -7.20
N ILE A 103 -9.46 -3.25 -7.21
CA ILE A 103 -10.57 -3.74 -6.39
C ILE A 103 -11.16 -4.97 -7.08
N CYS A 104 -11.05 -6.12 -6.43
CA CYS A 104 -11.64 -7.37 -6.90
C CYS A 104 -12.88 -7.69 -6.06
N TYR A 105 -14.04 -7.75 -6.70
CA TYR A 105 -15.27 -8.21 -6.06
C TYR A 105 -15.33 -9.73 -6.13
N VAL A 106 -15.24 -10.37 -4.97
CA VAL A 106 -15.37 -11.82 -4.85
C VAL A 106 -16.81 -12.14 -4.41
N PRO A 107 -17.59 -12.89 -5.18
CA PRO A 107 -18.91 -13.33 -4.73
C PRO A 107 -18.73 -14.30 -3.56
N VAL A 108 -19.25 -13.94 -2.40
CA VAL A 108 -19.23 -14.79 -1.22
C VAL A 108 -20.59 -15.47 -1.09
N HIS A 109 -20.60 -16.80 -1.13
CA HIS A 109 -21.79 -17.58 -0.82
C HIS A 109 -21.82 -17.81 0.70
N LEU A 110 -22.74 -17.13 1.35
CA LEU A 110 -23.00 -17.35 2.78
C LEU A 110 -23.76 -18.66 2.94
N THR A 111 -23.22 -19.59 3.72
CA THR A 111 -23.93 -20.81 4.13
C THR A 111 -25.05 -20.43 5.11
N ASP A 112 -26.09 -21.27 5.20
CA ASP A 112 -27.22 -21.01 6.10
C ASP A 112 -26.79 -20.90 7.58
N ALA A 113 -25.73 -21.58 7.97
CA ALA A 113 -25.15 -21.44 9.29
C ALA A 113 -24.61 -20.02 9.57
N VAL A 114 -23.99 -19.39 8.57
CA VAL A 114 -23.47 -18.01 8.69
C VAL A 114 -24.61 -17.00 8.62
N ARG A 115 -25.63 -17.25 7.76
CA ARG A 115 -26.84 -16.41 7.72
C ARG A 115 -27.58 -16.38 9.04
N ASN A 116 -27.73 -17.55 9.69
CA ASN A 116 -28.39 -17.63 10.99
C ASN A 116 -27.59 -16.89 12.06
N PHE A 117 -26.26 -16.96 12.00
CA PHE A 117 -25.39 -16.22 12.92
C PHE A 117 -25.54 -14.70 12.82
N PHE A 118 -25.64 -14.16 11.59
CA PHE A 118 -25.89 -12.72 11.38
C PHE A 118 -27.37 -12.33 11.56
N GLY A 119 -28.29 -13.26 11.36
CA GLY A 119 -29.74 -13.02 11.53
C GLY A 119 -30.16 -12.94 12.99
N ASP A 120 -29.45 -13.59 13.88
CA ASP A 120 -29.69 -13.52 15.31
C ASP A 120 -29.13 -12.22 15.94
N ALA A 121 -28.15 -11.57 15.31
CA ALA A 121 -27.62 -10.28 15.76
C ALA A 121 -28.64 -9.12 15.63
N ASP A 122 -29.62 -9.24 14.72
CA ASP A 122 -30.70 -8.25 14.56
C ASP A 122 -31.89 -8.48 15.53
N ARG A 123 -31.88 -9.59 16.28
CA ARG A 123 -32.86 -9.86 17.34
C ARG A 123 -32.24 -9.59 18.70
N TYR A 124 -32.04 -8.33 18.98
CA TYR A 124 -31.66 -7.88 20.31
C TYR A 124 -32.82 -8.11 21.27
N ASP A 125 -32.71 -9.09 22.14
CA ASP A 125 -33.65 -9.33 23.25
C ASP A 125 -33.02 -8.70 24.51
N GLU A 126 -33.55 -7.57 24.90
CA GLU A 126 -33.05 -6.75 26.01
C GLU A 126 -33.06 -7.48 27.36
N PHE A 127 -33.73 -8.63 27.45
CA PHE A 127 -33.93 -9.42 28.68
C PHE A 127 -33.35 -10.83 28.63
N ARG A 128 -32.69 -11.21 27.51
CA ARG A 128 -32.14 -12.56 27.38
C ARG A 128 -30.66 -12.50 27.10
N PRO A 129 -29.80 -13.07 27.99
CA PRO A 129 -28.36 -13.12 27.73
C PRO A 129 -28.10 -13.95 26.47
N GLY A 130 -27.40 -13.35 25.48
CA GLY A 130 -27.01 -13.97 24.24
C GLY A 130 -25.79 -14.87 24.41
N TYR A 131 -25.48 -15.66 23.37
CA TYR A 131 -24.25 -16.46 23.30
C TYR A 131 -23.10 -15.76 22.54
N ASP A 132 -23.24 -14.48 22.24
CA ASP A 132 -22.18 -13.74 21.55
C ASP A 132 -21.05 -13.38 22.53
N PRO A 133 -19.86 -13.98 22.39
CA PRO A 133 -18.73 -13.71 23.28
C PRO A 133 -18.13 -12.30 23.11
N SER A 134 -18.58 -11.52 22.14
CA SER A 134 -18.13 -10.14 21.91
C SER A 134 -18.89 -9.10 22.72
N GLU A 135 -20.12 -9.42 23.16
CA GLU A 135 -20.93 -8.53 23.98
C GLU A 135 -20.95 -8.97 25.44
N LEU A 136 -20.49 -8.10 26.31
CA LEU A 136 -20.55 -8.29 27.75
C LEU A 136 -21.85 -7.67 28.24
N PHE A 137 -22.84 -8.51 28.60
CA PHE A 137 -24.14 -8.04 29.11
C PHE A 137 -24.02 -7.60 30.56
N ASP A 138 -23.47 -8.48 31.44
CA ASP A 138 -23.29 -8.16 32.84
C ASP A 138 -22.18 -9.02 33.48
N VAL A 139 -21.81 -8.72 34.71
CA VAL A 139 -20.87 -9.51 35.50
C VAL A 139 -21.49 -9.83 36.83
N ARG A 140 -21.74 -11.12 37.11
CA ARG A 140 -22.33 -11.61 38.34
C ARG A 140 -21.44 -12.61 39.05
N GLU A 141 -21.81 -12.97 40.26
CA GLU A 141 -21.15 -14.06 40.99
C GLU A 141 -21.34 -15.43 40.32
N PHE A 142 -20.29 -16.25 40.38
CA PHE A 142 -20.29 -17.60 39.87
C PHE A 142 -21.29 -18.47 40.63
N GLN A 143 -22.14 -19.17 39.89
CA GLN A 143 -23.08 -20.15 40.43
C GLN A 143 -22.75 -21.56 39.93
N ARG A 144 -23.19 -22.57 40.68
CA ARG A 144 -23.02 -23.97 40.26
C ARG A 144 -23.76 -24.22 38.95
N GLY A 145 -23.02 -24.61 37.92
CA GLY A 145 -23.51 -24.83 36.57
C GLY A 145 -22.93 -23.85 35.54
N ASP A 146 -22.30 -22.78 35.98
CA ASP A 146 -21.65 -21.84 35.09
C ASP A 146 -20.40 -22.44 34.45
N ARG A 147 -20.12 -22.04 33.19
CA ARG A 147 -18.93 -22.49 32.48
C ARG A 147 -17.69 -21.77 32.99
N VAL A 148 -16.67 -22.52 33.36
CA VAL A 148 -15.36 -21.98 33.82
C VAL A 148 -14.70 -21.04 32.81
N GLN A 149 -15.02 -21.22 31.53
CA GLN A 149 -14.51 -20.37 30.44
C GLN A 149 -15.01 -18.93 30.52
N ASN A 150 -16.19 -18.70 31.12
CA ASN A 150 -16.80 -17.39 31.25
C ASN A 150 -16.33 -16.65 32.51
N ILE A 151 -15.44 -17.21 33.31
CA ILE A 151 -14.92 -16.53 34.51
C ILE A 151 -14.09 -15.30 34.10
N HIS A 152 -14.42 -14.16 34.70
CA HIS A 152 -13.66 -12.94 34.58
C HIS A 152 -12.48 -12.88 35.54
N TRP A 153 -11.39 -13.62 35.23
CA TRP A 153 -10.25 -13.83 36.15
C TRP A 153 -9.69 -12.56 36.79
N LYS A 154 -9.59 -11.46 35.98
CA LYS A 154 -9.07 -10.20 36.50
C LYS A 154 -9.95 -9.54 37.55
N LEU A 155 -11.27 -9.63 37.40
CA LEU A 155 -12.23 -9.09 38.37
C LEU A 155 -12.35 -9.99 39.55
N SER A 156 -12.36 -11.30 39.34
CA SER A 156 -12.40 -12.31 40.40
C SER A 156 -11.22 -12.18 41.37
N ALA A 157 -10.01 -11.96 40.83
CA ALA A 157 -8.82 -11.72 41.64
C ALA A 157 -8.86 -10.39 42.43
N LYS A 158 -9.60 -9.38 41.94
CA LYS A 158 -9.76 -8.10 42.62
C LYS A 158 -10.88 -8.13 43.69
N ALA A 159 -11.95 -8.89 43.41
CA ALA A 159 -13.12 -8.97 44.25
C ALA A 159 -13.02 -10.08 45.32
N ASP A 160 -11.99 -10.89 45.27
CA ASP A 160 -11.76 -12.08 46.10
C ASP A 160 -12.93 -13.09 46.08
N MET A 161 -13.67 -13.09 44.95
CA MET A 161 -14.79 -13.98 44.66
C MET A 161 -14.86 -14.26 43.15
N TRP A 162 -15.42 -15.42 42.81
CA TRP A 162 -15.49 -15.80 41.39
C TRP A 162 -16.60 -15.04 40.66
N MET A 163 -16.22 -14.27 39.66
CA MET A 163 -17.12 -13.48 38.85
C MET A 163 -17.21 -14.05 37.43
N VAL A 164 -18.41 -14.14 36.88
CA VAL A 164 -18.71 -14.68 35.56
C VAL A 164 -19.22 -13.58 34.64
N LYS A 165 -18.75 -13.62 33.40
CA LYS A 165 -19.28 -12.77 32.32
C LYS A 165 -20.58 -13.40 31.82
N GLU A 166 -21.61 -12.61 31.75
CA GLU A 166 -22.88 -12.93 31.13
C GLU A 166 -22.94 -12.26 29.74
N HIS A 167 -23.18 -13.08 28.72
CA HIS A 167 -23.18 -12.61 27.31
C HIS A 167 -24.60 -12.62 26.78
#